data_5078c609feb19a3642fea6001a6de934
#
_entry.id   5078c609feb19a3642fea6001a6de934
#
_cell.length_a   1.000
_cell.length_b   1.000
_cell.length_c   1.000
_cell.angle_alpha   90.00
_cell.angle_beta   90.00
_cell.angle_gamma   90.00
#
_symmetry.space_group_name_H-M   'P 1'
#
loop_
_entity.id
_entity.type
_entity.pdbx_description
1 polymer ?
#
loop_
_entity_poly.entity_id
_entity_poly.type
_entity_poly.pdbx_seq_one_letter_code
_entity_poly.pdbx_strand_id
1 'polypeptide(L)' 'MIRHVDVRDAELRQMIKEKLIVSGGNMRLKIYGRLDCKSGRRMKRENRVFFCSAAEAMQAGFRACGHCMKAEYLKHVLR' A
#
# COMPACT_ATOMS: atom_id res chain seq x y z
N MET A 1 -3.22 1.93 -9.49
CA MET A 1 -2.90 2.64 -8.23
C MET A 1 -3.94 3.71 -7.98
N ILE A 2 -4.46 3.74 -6.77
CA ILE A 2 -5.47 4.73 -6.37
C ILE A 2 -4.86 5.65 -5.32
N ARG A 3 -4.90 6.96 -5.54
CA ARG A 3 -4.38 7.92 -4.57
C ARG A 3 -5.46 8.25 -3.53
N HIS A 4 -5.05 8.31 -2.25
CA HIS A 4 -5.99 8.60 -1.16
C HIS A 4 -6.69 9.96 -1.34
N VAL A 5 -5.99 10.94 -1.90
CA VAL A 5 -6.57 12.28 -2.13
C VAL A 5 -7.71 12.28 -3.15
N ASP A 6 -7.79 11.25 -3.99
CA ASP A 6 -8.79 11.14 -5.05
C ASP A 6 -10.04 10.36 -4.64
N VAL A 7 -10.09 9.82 -3.42
CA VAL A 7 -11.24 9.05 -2.93
C VAL A 7 -11.74 9.59 -1.60
N ARG A 8 -13.05 9.49 -1.39
CA ARG A 8 -13.68 9.85 -0.11
C ARG A 8 -13.49 8.69 0.87
N ASP A 9 -13.50 9.01 2.17
CA ASP A 9 -13.33 7.99 3.21
C ASP A 9 -14.42 6.91 3.14
N ALA A 10 -15.66 7.29 2.83
CA ALA A 10 -16.75 6.32 2.69
C ALA A 10 -16.54 5.39 1.50
N GLU A 11 -16.08 5.92 0.37
CA GLU A 11 -15.73 5.12 -0.81
C GLU A 11 -14.58 4.18 -0.51
N LEU A 12 -13.56 4.68 0.18
CA LEU A 12 -12.39 3.90 0.56
C LEU A 12 -12.78 2.71 1.43
N ARG A 13 -13.61 2.93 2.45
CA ARG A 13 -14.11 1.85 3.33
C ARG A 13 -14.86 0.79 2.53
N GLN A 14 -15.69 1.22 1.58
CA GLN A 14 -16.45 0.31 0.74
C GLN A 14 -15.52 -0.54 -0.14
N MET A 15 -14.52 0.09 -0.73
CA MET A 15 -13.54 -0.60 -1.59
C MET A 15 -12.72 -1.64 -0.79
N ILE A 16 -12.35 -1.30 0.44
CA ILE A 16 -11.64 -2.23 1.32
C ILE A 16 -12.55 -3.40 1.69
N LYS A 17 -13.81 -3.11 2.03
CA LYS A 17 -14.80 -4.13 2.39
C LYS A 17 -15.06 -5.11 1.25
N GLU A 18 -15.11 -4.60 0.03
CA GLU A 18 -15.33 -5.41 -1.18
C GLU A 18 -14.05 -6.04 -1.71
N LYS A 19 -12.93 -5.84 -1.02
CA LYS A 19 -11.62 -6.36 -1.40
C LYS A 19 -11.12 -5.88 -2.76
N LEU A 20 -11.57 -4.70 -3.18
CA LEU A 20 -11.08 -4.04 -4.38
C LEU A 20 -9.71 -3.42 -4.13
N ILE A 21 -9.41 -3.14 -2.86
CA ILE A 21 -8.12 -2.65 -2.39
C ILE A 21 -7.61 -3.63 -1.35
N VAL A 22 -6.42 -4.18 -1.54
CA VAL A 22 -5.83 -5.17 -0.63
C VAL A 22 -4.54 -4.70 0.02
N SER A 23 -3.92 -3.65 -0.49
CA SER A 23 -2.69 -3.10 0.09
C SER A 23 -2.64 -1.60 -0.07
N GLY A 24 -1.80 -0.97 0.74
CA GLY A 24 -1.55 0.46 0.68
C GLY A 24 -0.07 0.73 0.51
N GLY A 25 0.29 1.95 0.14
CA GLY A 25 1.68 2.30 -0.04
C GLY A 25 1.97 3.77 0.20
N ASN A 26 3.25 4.09 0.29
CA ASN A 26 3.77 5.43 0.40
C ASN A 26 4.41 5.81 -0.92
N MET A 27 3.76 6.73 -1.64
CA MET A 27 4.23 7.17 -2.95
C MET A 27 5.60 7.83 -2.90
N ARG A 28 5.91 8.54 -1.83
CA ARG A 28 7.18 9.22 -1.66
C ARG A 28 8.34 8.24 -1.49
N LEU A 29 8.14 7.20 -0.67
CA LEU A 29 9.17 6.21 -0.37
C LEU A 29 9.13 5.01 -1.30
N LYS A 30 8.07 4.86 -2.09
CA LYS A 30 7.86 3.71 -2.98
C LYS A 30 7.85 2.39 -2.21
N ILE A 31 7.15 2.38 -1.07
CA ILE A 31 7.00 1.21 -0.22
C ILE A 31 5.50 0.87 -0.15
N TYR A 32 5.15 -0.41 -0.34
CA TYR A 32 3.78 -0.87 -0.17
C TYR A 32 3.71 -1.90 0.97
N GLY A 33 2.56 -2.02 1.60
CA GLY A 33 2.36 -2.96 2.69
C GLY A 33 0.89 -3.21 2.97
N ARG A 34 0.63 -3.87 4.09
CA ARG A 34 -0.72 -4.20 4.52
C ARG A 34 -1.48 -2.92 4.89
N LEU A 35 -2.80 -2.94 4.69
CA LEU A 35 -3.65 -1.81 5.03
C LEU A 35 -3.64 -1.49 6.52
N ASP A 36 -3.38 -2.48 7.36
CA ASP A 36 -3.34 -2.33 8.82
C ASP A 36 -1.93 -2.06 9.37
N CYS A 37 -0.97 -1.79 8.51
CA CYS A 37 0.40 -1.48 8.94
C CYS A 37 0.43 -0.19 9.75
N LYS A 38 1.01 -0.25 10.96
CA LYS A 38 1.10 0.91 11.85
C LYS A 38 1.88 2.06 11.23
N SER A 39 2.92 1.76 10.49
CA SER A 39 3.71 2.78 9.78
C SER A 39 2.87 3.51 8.74
N GLY A 40 1.98 2.80 8.07
CA GLY A 40 1.10 3.39 7.07
C GLY A 40 0.06 4.33 7.65
N ARG A 41 -0.35 4.11 8.90
CA ARG A 41 -1.37 4.96 9.55
C ARG A 41 -0.88 6.37 9.85
N ARG A 42 0.43 6.55 9.97
CA ARG A 42 1.04 7.86 10.24
C ARG A 42 1.32 8.64 8.97
N MET A 43 1.08 8.03 7.84
CA MET A 43 1.37 8.61 6.55
C MET A 43 0.38 9.73 6.21
N LYS A 44 0.89 10.81 5.61
CA LYS A 44 0.04 11.88 5.12
C LYS A 44 -0.83 11.36 3.99
N ARG A 45 -2.08 11.84 3.95
CA ARG A 45 -3.05 11.46 2.91
C ARG A 45 -2.50 11.67 1.49
N GLU A 46 -1.79 12.75 1.27
CA GLU A 46 -1.21 13.09 -0.03
C GLU A 46 -0.15 12.10 -0.52
N ASN A 47 0.48 11.36 0.41
CA ASN A 47 1.50 10.36 0.09
C ASN A 47 0.93 8.93 0.04
N ARG A 48 -0.31 8.75 0.46
CA ARG A 48 -0.91 7.43 0.57
C ARG A 48 -1.56 7.00 -0.75
N VAL A 49 -1.26 5.78 -1.16
CA VAL A 49 -1.85 5.16 -2.35
C VAL A 49 -2.35 3.77 -2.00
N PHE A 50 -3.20 3.22 -2.85
CA PHE A 50 -3.77 1.89 -2.65
C PHE A 50 -3.64 1.05 -3.91
N PHE A 51 -3.54 -0.25 -3.72
CA PHE A 51 -3.39 -1.21 -4.80
C PHE A 51 -4.41 -2.34 -4.67
N CYS A 52 -4.88 -2.83 -5.81
CA CYS A 52 -5.80 -3.97 -5.84
C CYS A 52 -5.06 -5.30 -5.69
N SER A 53 -3.74 -5.31 -5.88
CA SER A 53 -2.91 -6.51 -5.69
C SER A 53 -1.45 -6.12 -5.43
N ALA A 54 -0.69 -7.06 -4.85
CA ALA A 54 0.74 -6.87 -4.66
C ALA A 54 1.47 -6.77 -6.01
N ALA A 55 1.00 -7.49 -7.02
CA ALA A 55 1.57 -7.42 -8.36
C ALA A 55 1.47 -6.02 -8.93
N GLU A 56 0.33 -5.34 -8.74
CA GLU A 56 0.15 -3.96 -9.19
C GLU A 56 1.16 -3.03 -8.52
N ALA A 57 1.37 -3.20 -7.21
CA ALA A 57 2.33 -2.39 -6.47
C ALA A 57 3.75 -2.58 -6.99
N MET A 58 4.16 -3.82 -7.24
CA MET A 58 5.48 -4.14 -7.76
C MET A 58 5.67 -3.57 -9.17
N GLN A 59 4.66 -3.67 -10.02
CA GLN A 59 4.70 -3.10 -11.38
C GLN A 59 4.81 -1.57 -11.35
N ALA A 60 4.28 -0.94 -10.32
CA ALA A 60 4.39 0.50 -10.13
C ALA A 60 5.73 0.93 -9.56
N GLY A 61 6.62 -0.02 -9.28
CA GLY A 61 7.96 0.27 -8.77
C GLY A 61 8.05 0.37 -7.24
N PHE A 62 7.04 -0.13 -6.53
CA PHE A 62 7.04 -0.15 -5.06
C PHE A 62 7.67 -1.44 -4.55
N ARG A 63 8.36 -1.37 -3.40
CA ARG A 63 8.90 -2.53 -2.72
C ARG A 63 8.09 -2.85 -1.47
N ALA A 64 8.15 -4.09 -1.01
CA ALA A 64 7.43 -4.52 0.19
C ALA A 64 7.97 -3.82 1.44
N CYS A 65 7.06 -3.49 2.37
CA CYS A 65 7.42 -2.91 3.65
C CYS A 65 8.17 -3.93 4.51
N GLY A 66 9.35 -3.55 5.01
CA GLY A 66 10.16 -4.41 5.87
C GLY A 66 9.55 -4.62 7.26
N HIS A 67 8.56 -3.83 7.64
CA HIS A 67 7.90 -3.91 8.93
C HIS A 67 6.75 -4.91 8.95
N CYS A 68 5.79 -4.78 8.02
CA CYS A 68 4.61 -5.64 8.00
C CYS A 68 4.68 -6.77 6.96
N MET A 69 5.59 -6.69 6.02
CA MET A 69 5.79 -7.70 4.98
C MET A 69 7.24 -8.16 4.94
N LYS A 70 7.75 -8.55 6.09
CA LYS A 70 9.16 -8.90 6.28
C LYS A 70 9.65 -9.99 5.32
N ALA A 71 8.85 -11.03 5.12
CA ALA A 71 9.23 -12.14 4.22
C ALA A 71 9.43 -11.66 2.79
N GLU A 72 8.51 -10.86 2.28
CA GLU A 72 8.57 -10.31 0.92
C GLU A 72 9.72 -9.31 0.80
N TYR A 73 9.94 -8.51 1.83
CA TYR A 73 11.06 -7.56 1.89
C TYR A 73 12.38 -8.29 1.83
N LEU A 74 12.56 -9.36 2.61
CA LEU A 74 13.80 -10.16 2.61
C LEU A 74 14.06 -10.80 1.27
N LYS A 75 13.03 -11.30 0.58
CA LYS A 75 13.17 -11.85 -0.77
C LYS A 75 13.68 -10.79 -1.74
N HIS A 76 13.21 -9.55 -1.59
CA HIS A 76 13.64 -8.43 -2.43
C HIS A 76 15.10 -8.08 -2.18
N VAL A 77 15.53 -8.05 -0.93
CA VAL A 77 16.89 -7.65 -0.53
C VAL A 77 17.93 -8.73 -0.88
N LEU A 78 17.53 -10.00 -0.80
CA LEU A 78 18.44 -11.14 -1.00
C LEU A 78 18.60 -11.57 -2.47
N ARG A 79 17.97 -10.90 -3.39
CA ARG A 79 18.12 -11.15 -4.81
C ARG A 79 19.46 -10.70 -5.36
#